data_219846bf1a5d50f45e644a109abb8a24
#
_entry.id   219846bf1a5d50f45e644a109abb8a24
#
_cell.length_a   1.000
_cell.length_b   1.000
_cell.length_c   1.000
_cell.angle_alpha   90.00
_cell.angle_beta   90.00
_cell.angle_gamma   90.00
#
_symmetry.space_group_name_H-M   'P 1'
#
loop_
_entity.id
_entity.type
_entity.pdbx_description
1 polymer ?
#
loop_
_entity_poly.entity_id
_entity_poly.type
_entity_poly.pdbx_seq_one_letter_code
_entity_poly.pdbx_strand_id
1 'polypeptide(L)'
;MAFEQALTRYEPVLGLETHIELGTASKMFCSCPTAFGAEPNTQVCPVCLAFPGSLPVVNEKAVESAIRLGLALNCSIAPWGRFARKNYFYPDMPKNYQISQYDEPICVDGHLDVTVDTPDGPREFRIEIERVHMEEDTGKSSHVGGSTGRIHGASHSNVDYNRAGIPLLEIVTKPITGAGGLAPLVARAYAAELRDLARSLGISDVRMEEGSMRCDVNVSINEIGAAEWGTRSETKNVNSLRSVERAVLSEIERQAGVLDAGGRVVQETRHFQEHLGRSTSGRSKEEAQDYRYFPDPDLVPVAPSAEWVEELRATLPELPAAKRARVKSEWNLSDTELRDLINADAIDLVEATVVAGAPSAEARKLWLNELSRRATEQETELGALPITPAQVARIIALVAEGTLTNKLARQVVEGVLAGEGGADAVVESRGLKVVSDDGALGAAVDEAIAANPDVAEKVRGGKVAAAGALVGAVMKATRGQADAGRARELILAKLTG
;
A
#
# COMPACT_ATOMS: atom_id res chain seq x y z
N MET A 1 -30.69 -7.04 5.78
CA MET A 1 -30.87 -5.94 6.77
C MET A 1 -29.82 -4.90 6.45
N ALA A 2 -30.11 -3.61 6.58
CA ALA A 2 -29.08 -2.58 6.43
C ALA A 2 -28.10 -2.62 7.62
N PHE A 3 -26.83 -2.34 7.36
CA PHE A 3 -25.75 -2.41 8.34
C PHE A 3 -26.05 -1.62 9.63
N GLU A 4 -26.49 -0.38 9.50
CA GLU A 4 -26.86 0.49 10.64
C GLU A 4 -27.97 -0.14 11.51
N GLN A 5 -28.92 -0.80 10.90
CA GLN A 5 -30.01 -1.46 11.60
C GLN A 5 -29.52 -2.72 12.35
N ALA A 6 -28.57 -3.46 11.78
CA ALA A 6 -27.96 -4.62 12.44
C ALA A 6 -27.29 -4.21 13.75
N LEU A 7 -26.56 -3.09 13.74
CA LEU A 7 -25.82 -2.57 14.89
C LEU A 7 -26.70 -2.08 16.05
N THR A 8 -28.00 -1.93 15.87
CA THR A 8 -28.93 -1.61 16.98
C THR A 8 -29.21 -2.81 17.89
N ARG A 9 -28.91 -4.02 17.42
CA ARG A 9 -29.18 -5.27 18.13
C ARG A 9 -27.97 -6.15 18.32
N TYR A 10 -27.01 -6.08 17.39
CA TYR A 10 -25.89 -7.00 17.33
C TYR A 10 -24.56 -6.26 17.44
N GLU A 11 -23.61 -6.90 18.11
CA GLU A 11 -22.22 -6.48 18.20
C GLU A 11 -21.33 -7.42 17.38
N PRO A 12 -20.48 -6.90 16.47
CA PRO A 12 -19.56 -7.72 15.68
C PRO A 12 -18.32 -8.08 16.47
N VAL A 13 -17.84 -9.31 16.24
CA VAL A 13 -16.53 -9.80 16.64
C VAL A 13 -15.79 -10.25 15.39
N LEU A 14 -14.58 -9.74 15.17
CA LEU A 14 -13.76 -10.04 14.01
C LEU A 14 -12.55 -10.89 14.38
N GLY A 15 -12.08 -11.70 13.45
CA GLY A 15 -10.76 -12.32 13.44
C GLY A 15 -10.16 -12.16 12.06
N LEU A 16 -8.88 -11.79 11.99
CA LEU A 16 -8.18 -11.57 10.72
C LEU A 16 -7.01 -12.54 10.64
N GLU A 17 -6.92 -13.24 9.52
CA GLU A 17 -5.81 -14.12 9.17
C GLU A 17 -5.16 -13.53 7.91
N THR A 18 -3.90 -13.09 8.03
CA THR A 18 -3.22 -12.45 6.91
C THR A 18 -2.01 -13.28 6.51
N HIS A 19 -1.93 -13.59 5.23
CA HIS A 19 -0.80 -14.29 4.63
C HIS A 19 0.04 -13.33 3.83
N ILE A 20 1.35 -13.37 4.01
CA ILE A 20 2.32 -12.53 3.30
C ILE A 20 3.40 -13.43 2.68
N GLU A 21 3.48 -13.46 1.36
CA GLU A 21 4.60 -14.08 0.64
C GLU A 21 5.86 -13.22 0.84
N LEU A 22 6.95 -13.86 1.24
CA LEU A 22 8.22 -13.17 1.47
C LEU A 22 9.01 -12.98 0.17
N GLY A 23 9.56 -11.79 -0.01
CA GLY A 23 10.40 -11.41 -1.14
C GLY A 23 11.83 -11.99 -1.07
N THR A 24 11.97 -13.26 -0.68
CA THR A 24 13.26 -13.93 -0.64
C THR A 24 13.73 -14.35 -2.04
N ALA A 25 15.04 -14.41 -2.28
CA ALA A 25 15.58 -14.82 -3.57
C ALA A 25 15.35 -16.32 -3.86
N SER A 26 15.13 -17.13 -2.82
CA SER A 26 14.90 -18.57 -2.92
C SER A 26 13.73 -19.02 -2.07
N LYS A 27 13.20 -20.20 -2.38
CA LYS A 27 12.08 -20.81 -1.67
C LYS A 27 12.39 -21.14 -0.23
N MET A 28 11.36 -21.49 0.55
CA MET A 28 11.45 -21.71 1.99
C MET A 28 12.40 -22.87 2.36
N PHE A 29 12.42 -23.94 1.56
CA PHE A 29 13.14 -25.16 1.88
C PHE A 29 14.08 -25.64 0.79
N CYS A 30 14.31 -24.86 -0.28
CA CYS A 30 15.23 -25.19 -1.36
C CYS A 30 15.76 -23.91 -2.04
N SER A 31 16.73 -24.07 -2.93
CA SER A 31 17.38 -22.96 -3.66
C SER A 31 16.67 -22.51 -4.94
N CYS A 32 15.47 -23.03 -5.25
CA CYS A 32 14.72 -22.55 -6.42
C CYS A 32 14.39 -21.08 -6.30
N PRO A 33 14.47 -20.29 -7.40
CA PRO A 33 14.11 -18.89 -7.39
C PRO A 33 12.61 -18.70 -7.16
N THR A 34 12.24 -17.49 -6.73
CA THR A 34 10.86 -17.09 -6.41
C THR A 34 10.33 -16.00 -7.35
N ALA A 35 11.04 -15.72 -8.46
CA ALA A 35 10.69 -14.64 -9.36
C ALA A 35 9.28 -14.82 -9.94
N PHE A 36 8.46 -13.77 -9.83
CA PHE A 36 7.11 -13.74 -10.38
C PHE A 36 7.13 -13.72 -11.92
N GLY A 37 6.14 -14.37 -12.57
CA GLY A 37 5.95 -14.31 -14.01
C GLY A 37 6.86 -15.24 -14.84
N ALA A 38 7.63 -16.15 -14.21
CA ALA A 38 8.39 -17.15 -14.94
C ALA A 38 7.46 -18.17 -15.63
N GLU A 39 7.96 -18.81 -16.71
CA GLU A 39 7.21 -19.87 -17.40
C GLU A 39 6.81 -20.98 -16.41
N PRO A 40 5.58 -21.52 -16.53
CA PRO A 40 5.07 -22.51 -15.59
C PRO A 40 5.99 -23.71 -15.39
N ASN A 41 6.17 -24.13 -14.15
CA ASN A 41 6.96 -25.30 -13.75
C ASN A 41 8.46 -25.24 -14.13
N THR A 42 9.03 -24.03 -14.28
CA THR A 42 10.47 -23.85 -14.54
C THR A 42 11.29 -23.57 -13.29
N GLN A 43 10.65 -23.15 -12.20
CA GLN A 43 11.28 -22.85 -10.91
C GLN A 43 11.02 -23.99 -9.91
N VAL A 44 11.39 -25.21 -10.26
CA VAL A 44 11.12 -26.42 -9.48
C VAL A 44 12.36 -27.30 -9.39
N CYS A 45 12.47 -28.04 -8.28
CA CYS A 45 13.54 -29.01 -8.04
C CYS A 45 12.98 -30.24 -7.31
N PRO A 46 13.77 -31.30 -7.14
CA PRO A 46 13.35 -32.51 -6.42
C PRO A 46 12.81 -32.24 -5.01
N VAL A 47 13.33 -31.22 -4.30
CA VAL A 47 12.88 -30.88 -2.94
C VAL A 47 11.45 -30.33 -2.96
N CYS A 48 11.19 -29.24 -3.70
CA CYS A 48 9.85 -28.64 -3.74
C CYS A 48 8.80 -29.51 -4.48
N LEU A 49 9.25 -30.48 -5.30
CA LEU A 49 8.38 -31.48 -5.92
C LEU A 49 8.24 -32.78 -5.08
N ALA A 50 8.84 -32.81 -3.91
CA ALA A 50 8.77 -33.94 -2.97
C ALA A 50 9.30 -35.28 -3.53
N PHE A 51 10.38 -35.27 -4.31
CA PHE A 51 10.96 -36.50 -4.80
C PHE A 51 11.56 -37.33 -3.65
N PRO A 52 11.44 -38.66 -3.68
CA PRO A 52 11.96 -39.51 -2.64
C PRO A 52 13.46 -39.28 -2.39
N GLY A 53 13.85 -39.14 -1.11
CA GLY A 53 15.25 -38.91 -0.70
C GLY A 53 15.67 -37.42 -0.73
N SER A 54 14.82 -36.50 -1.16
CA SER A 54 15.11 -35.08 -1.09
C SER A 54 14.81 -34.52 0.30
N LEU A 55 15.74 -33.74 0.87
CA LEU A 55 15.61 -33.19 2.22
C LEU A 55 15.46 -31.65 2.15
N PRO A 56 14.52 -31.06 2.91
CA PRO A 56 14.35 -29.62 3.02
C PRO A 56 15.46 -28.97 3.86
N VAL A 57 15.80 -27.73 3.55
CA VAL A 57 16.71 -26.87 4.35
C VAL A 57 16.07 -25.51 4.51
N VAL A 58 15.94 -25.05 5.76
CA VAL A 58 15.26 -23.77 6.09
C VAL A 58 16.02 -22.57 5.50
N ASN A 59 15.28 -21.65 4.91
CA ASN A 59 15.81 -20.39 4.40
C ASN A 59 16.02 -19.40 5.57
N GLU A 60 17.26 -19.07 5.86
CA GLU A 60 17.65 -18.15 6.95
C GLU A 60 17.01 -16.75 6.77
N LYS A 61 16.93 -16.26 5.52
CA LYS A 61 16.33 -14.96 5.25
C LYS A 61 14.82 -14.92 5.53
N ALA A 62 14.13 -16.05 5.37
CA ALA A 62 12.73 -16.16 5.75
C ALA A 62 12.57 -16.10 7.29
N VAL A 63 13.47 -16.77 8.04
CA VAL A 63 13.50 -16.70 9.51
C VAL A 63 13.78 -15.27 9.97
N GLU A 64 14.79 -14.61 9.41
CA GLU A 64 15.09 -13.20 9.68
C GLU A 64 13.88 -12.31 9.45
N SER A 65 13.20 -12.48 8.31
CA SER A 65 12.02 -11.69 7.93
C SER A 65 10.86 -11.90 8.91
N ALA A 66 10.64 -13.14 9.36
CA ALA A 66 9.63 -13.45 10.37
C ALA A 66 9.92 -12.78 11.71
N ILE A 67 11.18 -12.80 12.16
CA ILE A 67 11.61 -12.15 13.41
C ILE A 67 11.44 -10.63 13.29
N ARG A 68 11.87 -10.01 12.17
CA ARG A 68 11.71 -8.56 11.94
C ARG A 68 10.24 -8.14 11.97
N LEU A 69 9.35 -8.90 11.31
CA LEU A 69 7.92 -8.62 11.36
C LEU A 69 7.36 -8.80 12.78
N GLY A 70 7.73 -9.88 13.47
CA GLY A 70 7.31 -10.11 14.86
C GLY A 70 7.74 -8.99 15.80
N LEU A 71 8.98 -8.53 15.69
CA LEU A 71 9.49 -7.39 16.48
C LEU A 71 8.72 -6.10 16.18
N ALA A 72 8.41 -5.83 14.92
CA ALA A 72 7.64 -4.66 14.50
C ALA A 72 6.17 -4.73 14.94
N LEU A 73 5.63 -5.94 15.10
CA LEU A 73 4.30 -6.21 15.66
C LEU A 73 4.31 -6.35 17.20
N ASN A 74 5.41 -5.97 17.85
CA ASN A 74 5.57 -6.07 19.30
C ASN A 74 5.37 -7.48 19.87
N CYS A 75 5.62 -8.51 19.08
CA CYS A 75 5.55 -9.90 19.53
C CYS A 75 6.73 -10.29 20.40
N SER A 76 6.51 -11.28 21.25
CA SER A 76 7.58 -12.06 21.87
C SER A 76 8.13 -13.04 20.85
N ILE A 77 9.45 -13.07 20.67
CA ILE A 77 10.12 -14.03 19.79
C ILE A 77 10.38 -15.31 20.59
N ALA A 78 9.88 -16.43 20.09
CA ALA A 78 10.08 -17.72 20.74
C ALA A 78 11.57 -18.12 20.71
N PRO A 79 12.17 -18.52 21.85
CA PRO A 79 13.57 -18.92 21.89
C PRO A 79 13.82 -20.26 21.19
N TRP A 80 12.75 -20.99 20.90
CA TRP A 80 12.76 -22.27 20.24
C TRP A 80 11.40 -22.51 19.58
N GLY A 81 11.40 -23.08 18.39
CA GLY A 81 10.23 -23.52 17.67
C GLY A 81 10.60 -24.61 16.65
N ARG A 82 9.62 -25.28 16.10
CA ARG A 82 9.82 -26.32 15.10
C ARG A 82 8.76 -26.25 14.03
N PHE A 83 9.07 -26.83 12.88
CA PHE A 83 8.11 -27.05 11.83
C PHE A 83 7.34 -28.36 12.05
N ALA A 84 6.07 -28.34 11.66
CA ALA A 84 5.20 -29.50 11.64
C ALA A 84 4.63 -29.71 10.23
N ARG A 85 4.14 -30.90 9.95
CA ARG A 85 3.46 -31.26 8.71
C ARG A 85 1.95 -31.12 8.91
N LYS A 86 1.33 -30.24 8.13
CA LYS A 86 -0.11 -30.09 7.97
C LYS A 86 -0.53 -30.95 6.78
N ASN A 87 -1.06 -32.16 7.08
CA ASN A 87 -1.35 -33.15 6.04
C ASN A 87 -2.66 -32.81 5.33
N TYR A 88 -2.62 -32.66 4.02
CA TYR A 88 -3.79 -32.62 3.17
C TYR A 88 -3.43 -33.00 1.73
N PHE A 89 -4.41 -33.62 1.03
CA PHE A 89 -4.19 -34.17 -0.29
C PHE A 89 -4.89 -33.31 -1.31
N TYR A 90 -4.10 -32.47 -2.02
CA TYR A 90 -4.60 -31.65 -3.10
C TYR A 90 -3.56 -31.53 -4.22
N PRO A 91 -3.98 -31.40 -5.50
CA PRO A 91 -3.05 -31.40 -6.64
C PRO A 91 -1.98 -30.32 -6.59
N ASP A 92 -2.24 -29.18 -5.94
CA ASP A 92 -1.28 -28.06 -5.81
C ASP A 92 -0.26 -28.26 -4.67
N MET A 93 -0.37 -29.35 -3.91
CA MET A 93 0.57 -29.72 -2.84
C MET A 93 1.32 -31.01 -3.18
N PRO A 94 2.50 -30.91 -3.82
CA PRO A 94 3.25 -32.10 -4.30
C PRO A 94 3.64 -33.07 -3.19
N LYS A 95 3.90 -32.57 -1.97
CA LYS A 95 4.29 -33.35 -0.79
C LYS A 95 3.14 -34.05 -0.12
N ASN A 96 1.88 -33.74 -0.45
CA ASN A 96 0.67 -34.12 0.28
C ASN A 96 0.60 -33.59 1.72
N TYR A 97 1.48 -32.65 2.07
CA TYR A 97 1.46 -31.87 3.32
C TYR A 97 2.09 -30.48 3.08
N GLN A 98 1.68 -29.52 3.85
CA GLN A 98 2.31 -28.21 3.96
C GLN A 98 3.18 -28.18 5.21
N ILE A 99 4.38 -27.66 5.10
CA ILE A 99 5.23 -27.43 6.28
C ILE A 99 4.80 -26.09 6.91
N SER A 100 4.52 -26.10 8.20
CA SER A 100 3.99 -24.96 8.96
C SER A 100 4.54 -24.96 10.39
N GLN A 101 4.60 -23.80 11.02
CA GLN A 101 4.92 -23.63 12.44
C GLN A 101 3.66 -23.37 13.30
N TYR A 102 2.49 -23.80 12.87
CA TYR A 102 1.21 -23.49 13.51
C TYR A 102 1.19 -23.81 15.00
N ASP A 103 1.73 -24.95 15.43
CA ASP A 103 1.74 -25.44 16.81
C ASP A 103 2.90 -24.89 17.66
N GLU A 104 3.98 -24.42 17.03
CA GLU A 104 5.17 -23.86 17.71
C GLU A 104 5.61 -22.58 16.96
N PRO A 105 4.79 -21.51 16.99
CA PRO A 105 5.03 -20.30 16.22
C PRO A 105 6.27 -19.55 16.69
N ILE A 106 6.98 -18.92 15.75
CA ILE A 106 8.18 -18.15 16.06
C ILE A 106 7.87 -16.83 16.79
N CYS A 107 6.67 -16.26 16.61
CA CYS A 107 6.26 -15.03 17.28
C CYS A 107 4.87 -15.19 17.91
N VAL A 108 4.72 -14.70 19.14
CA VAL A 108 3.49 -14.80 19.93
C VAL A 108 3.18 -13.49 20.65
N ASP A 109 1.91 -13.29 20.98
CA ASP A 109 1.42 -12.23 21.87
C ASP A 109 1.91 -10.82 21.51
N GLY A 110 1.65 -10.42 20.27
CA GLY A 110 1.96 -9.07 19.79
C GLY A 110 0.74 -8.15 19.74
N HIS A 111 0.95 -6.97 19.16
CA HIS A 111 -0.12 -6.05 18.83
C HIS A 111 0.25 -5.12 17.67
N LEU A 112 -0.77 -4.61 16.99
CA LEU A 112 -0.67 -3.55 16.00
C LEU A 112 -1.71 -2.46 16.33
N ASP A 113 -1.24 -1.23 16.54
CA ASP A 113 -2.13 -0.10 16.75
C ASP A 113 -2.51 0.50 15.39
N VAL A 114 -3.81 0.71 15.17
CA VAL A 114 -4.35 1.24 13.92
C VAL A 114 -5.24 2.45 14.21
N THR A 115 -5.24 3.40 13.29
CA THR A 115 -6.07 4.60 13.38
C THR A 115 -7.18 4.55 12.34
N VAL A 116 -8.40 4.81 12.75
CA VAL A 116 -9.58 4.92 11.88
C VAL A 116 -10.09 6.34 11.92
N ASP A 117 -10.22 6.96 10.75
CA ASP A 117 -10.84 8.28 10.63
C ASP A 117 -12.35 8.17 10.82
N THR A 118 -12.89 9.00 11.71
CA THR A 118 -14.33 9.11 11.94
C THR A 118 -14.78 10.58 11.81
N PRO A 119 -16.09 10.84 11.62
CA PRO A 119 -16.59 12.22 11.61
C PRO A 119 -16.25 13.03 12.86
N ASP A 120 -16.06 12.35 14.02
CA ASP A 120 -15.74 12.97 15.29
C ASP A 120 -14.22 13.09 15.54
N GLY A 121 -13.40 12.72 14.56
CA GLY A 121 -11.94 12.68 14.62
C GLY A 121 -11.36 11.27 14.56
N PRO A 122 -10.02 11.14 14.52
CA PRO A 122 -9.36 9.84 14.47
C PRO A 122 -9.57 9.05 15.76
N ARG A 123 -9.82 7.74 15.64
CA ARG A 123 -9.90 6.79 16.75
C ARG A 123 -8.85 5.71 16.60
N GLU A 124 -8.16 5.42 17.68
CA GLU A 124 -7.14 4.36 17.75
C GLU A 124 -7.76 3.06 18.26
N PHE A 125 -7.30 1.96 17.63
CA PHE A 125 -7.65 0.60 18.02
C PHE A 125 -6.39 -0.23 18.14
N ARG A 126 -6.24 -0.95 19.25
CA ARG A 126 -5.19 -1.93 19.44
C ARG A 126 -5.68 -3.29 18.99
N ILE A 127 -5.05 -3.85 17.98
CA ILE A 127 -5.33 -5.17 17.45
C ILE A 127 -4.31 -6.13 18.02
N GLU A 128 -4.74 -7.01 18.91
CA GLU A 128 -3.86 -8.02 19.48
C GLU A 128 -3.54 -9.11 18.46
N ILE A 129 -2.27 -9.44 18.35
CA ILE A 129 -1.76 -10.52 17.51
C ILE A 129 -1.59 -11.77 18.38
N GLU A 130 -2.21 -12.86 17.97
CA GLU A 130 -2.05 -14.15 18.65
C GLU A 130 -0.70 -14.76 18.32
N ARG A 131 -0.37 -14.81 17.00
CA ARG A 131 0.88 -15.39 16.52
C ARG A 131 1.26 -14.90 15.13
N VAL A 132 2.54 -15.01 14.83
CA VAL A 132 3.09 -15.00 13.47
C VAL A 132 3.91 -16.28 13.31
N HIS A 133 3.63 -17.03 12.26
CA HIS A 133 4.36 -18.27 11.99
C HIS A 133 4.70 -18.41 10.51
N MET A 134 5.75 -19.19 10.25
CA MET A 134 6.23 -19.45 8.90
C MET A 134 5.51 -20.66 8.31
N GLU A 135 5.25 -20.57 7.02
CA GLU A 135 4.70 -21.62 6.18
C GLU A 135 5.39 -21.61 4.80
N GLU A 136 5.05 -22.57 3.98
CA GLU A 136 5.32 -22.53 2.53
C GLU A 136 4.01 -22.39 1.75
N ASP A 137 4.03 -21.65 0.64
CA ASP A 137 2.84 -21.56 -0.20
C ASP A 137 2.68 -22.82 -1.08
N THR A 138 1.47 -23.04 -1.57
CA THR A 138 1.11 -24.12 -2.47
C THR A 138 1.34 -23.75 -3.93
N GLY A 139 1.27 -24.71 -4.85
CA GLY A 139 1.22 -24.46 -6.27
C GLY A 139 -0.02 -23.65 -6.69
N LYS A 140 -0.03 -23.18 -7.90
CA LYS A 140 -1.15 -22.44 -8.48
C LYS A 140 -1.99 -23.37 -9.37
N SER A 141 -3.28 -23.53 -9.04
CA SER A 141 -4.24 -24.27 -9.86
C SER A 141 -5.04 -23.32 -10.73
N SER A 142 -5.05 -23.55 -12.04
CA SER A 142 -5.85 -22.81 -13.01
C SER A 142 -6.87 -23.72 -13.67
N HIS A 143 -8.16 -23.39 -13.55
CA HIS A 143 -9.27 -24.20 -14.10
C HIS A 143 -9.61 -23.74 -15.51
N VAL A 144 -9.54 -24.63 -16.48
CA VAL A 144 -9.77 -24.36 -17.90
C VAL A 144 -11.14 -24.85 -18.33
N GLY A 145 -11.87 -23.99 -19.07
CA GLY A 145 -13.26 -24.24 -19.44
C GLY A 145 -14.21 -23.96 -18.27
N GLY A 146 -15.42 -23.59 -18.56
CA GLY A 146 -16.39 -23.16 -17.54
C GLY A 146 -16.45 -21.64 -17.37
N SER A 147 -17.64 -21.16 -17.01
CA SER A 147 -17.94 -19.71 -16.97
C SER A 147 -17.53 -19.00 -15.67
N THR A 148 -17.08 -19.74 -14.65
CA THR A 148 -16.91 -19.22 -13.30
C THR A 148 -15.46 -19.22 -12.79
N GLY A 149 -14.49 -19.75 -13.56
CA GLY A 149 -13.11 -19.95 -13.09
C GLY A 149 -12.97 -20.94 -11.93
N ARG A 150 -14.04 -21.69 -11.59
CA ARG A 150 -14.05 -22.71 -10.55
C ARG A 150 -13.91 -24.12 -11.13
N ILE A 151 -13.50 -25.08 -10.31
CA ILE A 151 -13.39 -26.49 -10.68
C ILE A 151 -14.69 -27.08 -11.23
N HIS A 152 -15.85 -26.65 -10.72
CA HIS A 152 -17.14 -27.06 -11.25
C HIS A 152 -17.39 -26.47 -12.63
N GLY A 153 -17.52 -27.35 -13.61
CA GLY A 153 -17.69 -27.01 -15.03
C GLY A 153 -16.36 -26.83 -15.79
N ALA A 154 -15.21 -26.95 -15.14
CA ALA A 154 -13.93 -26.99 -15.81
C ALA A 154 -13.71 -28.34 -16.50
N SER A 155 -13.11 -28.32 -17.70
CA SER A 155 -12.72 -29.53 -18.44
C SER A 155 -11.48 -30.19 -17.83
N HIS A 156 -10.56 -29.38 -17.33
CA HIS A 156 -9.32 -29.79 -16.65
C HIS A 156 -8.75 -28.64 -15.82
N SER A 157 -7.74 -28.95 -15.03
CA SER A 157 -6.97 -27.97 -14.26
C SER A 157 -5.50 -28.10 -14.57
N ASN A 158 -4.84 -26.97 -14.84
CA ASN A 158 -3.39 -26.91 -14.94
C ASN A 158 -2.82 -26.55 -13.57
N VAL A 159 -1.73 -27.19 -13.18
CA VAL A 159 -1.03 -26.91 -11.92
C VAL A 159 0.37 -26.38 -12.24
N ASP A 160 0.67 -25.22 -11.70
CA ASP A 160 1.99 -24.59 -11.76
C ASP A 160 2.64 -24.62 -10.37
N TYR A 161 3.75 -25.33 -10.25
CA TYR A 161 4.50 -25.48 -8.99
C TYR A 161 5.58 -24.42 -8.78
N ASN A 162 5.68 -23.40 -9.64
CA ASN A 162 6.63 -22.31 -9.42
C ASN A 162 6.39 -21.62 -8.07
N ARG A 163 5.13 -21.49 -7.66
CA ARG A 163 4.76 -20.92 -6.36
C ARG A 163 4.96 -21.89 -5.19
N ALA A 164 4.86 -23.20 -5.41
CA ALA A 164 5.00 -24.21 -4.35
C ALA A 164 6.34 -24.07 -3.62
N GLY A 165 6.30 -23.84 -2.32
CA GLY A 165 7.47 -23.64 -1.48
C GLY A 165 7.96 -22.19 -1.36
N ILE A 166 7.27 -21.19 -1.92
CA ILE A 166 7.54 -19.78 -1.62
C ILE A 166 7.34 -19.54 -0.12
N PRO A 167 8.28 -18.85 0.58
CA PRO A 167 8.12 -18.58 1.99
C PRO A 167 6.89 -17.71 2.27
N LEU A 168 6.09 -18.13 3.22
CA LEU A 168 4.83 -17.50 3.61
C LEU A 168 4.85 -17.23 5.11
N LEU A 169 4.34 -16.06 5.51
CA LEU A 169 4.03 -15.76 6.90
C LEU A 169 2.52 -15.70 7.07
N GLU A 170 2.01 -16.36 8.10
CA GLU A 170 0.63 -16.21 8.54
C GLU A 170 0.60 -15.42 9.85
N ILE A 171 -0.16 -14.32 9.83
CA ILE A 171 -0.40 -13.43 10.97
C ILE A 171 -1.85 -13.61 11.41
N VAL A 172 -2.06 -14.02 12.63
CA VAL A 172 -3.38 -14.28 13.20
C VAL A 172 -3.67 -13.31 14.34
N THR A 173 -4.79 -12.62 14.26
CA THR A 173 -5.23 -11.74 15.34
C THR A 173 -5.99 -12.52 16.41
N LYS A 174 -5.92 -12.04 17.67
CA LYS A 174 -6.93 -12.38 18.67
C LYS A 174 -8.29 -11.78 18.25
N PRO A 175 -9.40 -12.24 18.82
CA PRO A 175 -10.71 -11.68 18.51
C PRO A 175 -10.78 -10.17 18.77
N ILE A 176 -11.19 -9.41 17.76
CA ILE A 176 -11.33 -7.96 17.79
C ILE A 176 -12.77 -7.64 18.21
N THR A 177 -12.93 -7.04 19.37
CA THR A 177 -14.22 -6.64 19.95
C THR A 177 -14.31 -5.13 20.16
N GLY A 178 -15.51 -4.61 20.43
CA GLY A 178 -15.70 -3.19 20.76
C GLY A 178 -15.55 -2.22 19.58
N ALA A 179 -15.36 -2.72 18.36
CA ALA A 179 -15.29 -1.87 17.17
C ALA A 179 -16.67 -1.35 16.73
N GLY A 180 -17.75 -2.07 17.07
CA GLY A 180 -19.12 -1.69 16.70
C GLY A 180 -19.27 -1.37 15.23
N GLY A 181 -19.85 -0.22 14.90
CA GLY A 181 -20.02 0.26 13.53
C GLY A 181 -18.72 0.58 12.78
N LEU A 182 -17.60 0.65 13.47
CA LEU A 182 -16.29 0.86 12.86
C LEU A 182 -15.59 -0.45 12.46
N ALA A 183 -16.16 -1.61 12.76
CA ALA A 183 -15.57 -2.92 12.48
C ALA A 183 -15.06 -3.09 11.02
N PRO A 184 -15.81 -2.70 9.97
CA PRO A 184 -15.30 -2.76 8.60
C PRO A 184 -14.07 -1.88 8.36
N LEU A 185 -14.07 -0.66 8.93
CA LEU A 185 -12.96 0.28 8.80
C LEU A 185 -11.74 -0.16 9.61
N VAL A 186 -11.93 -0.76 10.78
CA VAL A 186 -10.86 -1.34 11.61
C VAL A 186 -10.16 -2.48 10.87
N ALA A 187 -10.92 -3.39 10.25
CA ALA A 187 -10.34 -4.48 9.46
C ALA A 187 -9.51 -3.96 8.27
N ARG A 188 -10.04 -2.96 7.56
CA ARG A 188 -9.31 -2.29 6.47
C ARG A 188 -8.05 -1.59 6.96
N ALA A 189 -8.13 -0.85 8.08
CA ALA A 189 -6.99 -0.13 8.65
C ALA A 189 -5.90 -1.11 9.10
N TYR A 190 -6.26 -2.24 9.71
CA TYR A 190 -5.33 -3.31 10.05
C TYR A 190 -4.59 -3.84 8.83
N ALA A 191 -5.32 -4.21 7.77
CA ALA A 191 -4.71 -4.74 6.57
C ALA A 191 -3.80 -3.70 5.87
N ALA A 192 -4.18 -2.42 5.90
CA ALA A 192 -3.37 -1.32 5.36
C ALA A 192 -2.09 -1.12 6.15
N GLU A 193 -2.17 -1.05 7.49
CA GLU A 193 -1.01 -0.86 8.37
C GLU A 193 -0.03 -2.03 8.28
N LEU A 194 -0.54 -3.26 8.26
CA LEU A 194 0.28 -4.46 8.11
C LEU A 194 0.99 -4.51 6.76
N ARG A 195 0.32 -4.09 5.68
CA ARG A 195 0.90 -3.96 4.35
C ARG A 195 2.05 -2.94 4.35
N ASP A 196 1.81 -1.75 4.90
CA ASP A 196 2.81 -0.68 4.95
C ASP A 196 4.00 -1.09 5.83
N LEU A 197 3.73 -1.82 6.92
CA LEU A 197 4.76 -2.36 7.81
C LEU A 197 5.66 -3.37 7.07
N ALA A 198 5.09 -4.37 6.40
CA ALA A 198 5.84 -5.37 5.67
C ALA A 198 6.67 -4.76 4.52
N ARG A 199 6.13 -3.73 3.84
CA ARG A 199 6.84 -2.97 2.81
C ARG A 199 8.00 -2.18 3.41
N SER A 200 7.80 -1.48 4.52
CA SER A 200 8.85 -0.70 5.18
C SER A 200 10.00 -1.55 5.69
N LEU A 201 9.72 -2.78 6.10
CA LEU A 201 10.72 -3.78 6.49
C LEU A 201 11.46 -4.39 5.29
N GLY A 202 10.98 -4.17 4.07
CA GLY A 202 11.55 -4.74 2.86
C GLY A 202 11.41 -6.27 2.76
N ILE A 203 10.41 -6.85 3.44
CA ILE A 203 10.24 -8.31 3.50
C ILE A 203 9.28 -8.85 2.45
N SER A 204 8.43 -8.01 1.84
CA SER A 204 7.48 -8.38 0.79
C SER A 204 7.10 -7.16 -0.05
N ASP A 205 6.63 -7.39 -1.28
CA ASP A 205 6.01 -6.37 -2.13
C ASP A 205 4.54 -6.12 -1.77
N VAL A 206 3.92 -7.03 -1.01
CA VAL A 206 2.57 -6.97 -0.43
C VAL A 206 1.47 -6.52 -1.41
N ARG A 207 1.50 -7.07 -2.61
CA ARG A 207 0.50 -6.81 -3.67
C ARG A 207 -0.68 -7.77 -3.53
N MET A 208 -1.80 -7.24 -3.06
CA MET A 208 -3.03 -8.05 -2.88
C MET A 208 -3.58 -8.57 -4.21
N GLU A 209 -3.49 -7.79 -5.27
CA GLU A 209 -3.94 -8.13 -6.63
C GLU A 209 -3.10 -9.25 -7.27
N GLU A 210 -1.83 -9.36 -6.92
CA GLU A 210 -0.93 -10.44 -7.37
C GLU A 210 -0.94 -11.64 -6.42
N GLY A 211 -1.52 -11.48 -5.23
CA GLY A 211 -1.70 -12.53 -4.23
C GLY A 211 -0.54 -12.68 -3.26
N SER A 212 0.48 -11.79 -3.29
CA SER A 212 1.58 -11.80 -2.32
C SER A 212 1.16 -11.30 -0.92
N MET A 213 -0.03 -10.71 -0.80
CA MET A 213 -0.72 -10.48 0.47
C MET A 213 -2.18 -10.89 0.34
N ARG A 214 -2.68 -11.70 1.28
CA ARG A 214 -4.07 -12.18 1.34
C ARG A 214 -4.58 -11.98 2.75
N CYS A 215 -5.84 -11.58 2.89
CA CYS A 215 -6.48 -11.40 4.19
C CYS A 215 -7.80 -12.17 4.22
N ASP A 216 -7.88 -13.19 5.05
CA ASP A 216 -9.10 -13.92 5.32
C ASP A 216 -9.80 -13.28 6.52
N VAL A 217 -11.12 -13.07 6.38
CA VAL A 217 -11.92 -12.33 7.35
C VAL A 217 -12.88 -13.28 8.04
N ASN A 218 -12.72 -13.44 9.34
CA ASN A 218 -13.64 -14.14 10.21
C ASN A 218 -14.60 -13.13 10.86
N VAL A 219 -15.90 -13.36 10.75
CA VAL A 219 -16.92 -12.49 11.35
C VAL A 219 -17.91 -13.35 12.13
N SER A 220 -18.23 -12.93 13.33
CA SER A 220 -19.42 -13.36 14.07
C SER A 220 -20.14 -12.13 14.62
N ILE A 221 -21.45 -12.27 14.86
CA ILE A 221 -22.23 -11.27 15.58
C ILE A 221 -22.99 -11.95 16.72
N ASN A 222 -23.15 -11.23 17.81
CA ASN A 222 -23.95 -11.65 18.98
C ASN A 222 -24.86 -10.51 19.38
N GLU A 223 -25.94 -10.81 20.10
CA GLU A 223 -26.79 -9.78 20.69
C GLU A 223 -25.96 -8.90 21.65
N ILE A 224 -26.22 -7.61 21.64
CA ILE A 224 -25.51 -6.65 22.51
C ILE A 224 -25.67 -7.09 23.98
N GLY A 225 -24.54 -7.27 24.66
CA GLY A 225 -24.50 -7.71 26.06
C GLY A 225 -24.56 -9.23 26.25
N ALA A 226 -24.57 -10.02 25.18
CA ALA A 226 -24.47 -11.48 25.29
C ALA A 226 -23.11 -11.89 25.88
N ALA A 227 -23.12 -12.93 26.73
CA ALA A 227 -21.90 -13.44 27.34
C ALA A 227 -21.05 -14.29 26.39
N GLU A 228 -21.68 -14.87 25.38
CA GLU A 228 -21.02 -15.75 24.40
C GLU A 228 -21.03 -15.11 23.01
N TRP A 229 -19.96 -15.35 22.26
CA TRP A 229 -19.87 -14.91 20.87
C TRP A 229 -20.73 -15.80 19.96
N GLY A 230 -21.22 -15.20 18.87
CA GLY A 230 -21.97 -15.92 17.86
C GLY A 230 -21.09 -16.87 17.03
N THR A 231 -21.74 -17.68 16.20
CA THR A 231 -21.05 -18.57 15.27
C THR A 231 -20.34 -17.77 14.19
N ARG A 232 -19.02 -17.98 14.03
CA ARG A 232 -18.21 -17.31 13.00
C ARG A 232 -18.38 -17.95 11.63
N SER A 233 -18.26 -17.13 10.60
CA SER A 233 -18.01 -17.55 9.23
C SER A 233 -16.73 -16.91 8.72
N GLU A 234 -15.98 -17.66 7.92
CA GLU A 234 -14.73 -17.23 7.29
C GLU A 234 -15.02 -16.76 5.86
N THR A 235 -14.55 -15.58 5.50
CA THR A 235 -14.66 -15.06 4.13
C THR A 235 -13.27 -14.99 3.49
N LYS A 236 -13.11 -15.75 2.41
CA LYS A 236 -11.88 -15.84 1.60
C LYS A 236 -12.03 -15.09 0.28
N ASN A 237 -10.92 -14.99 -0.46
CA ASN A 237 -10.86 -14.32 -1.76
C ASN A 237 -11.10 -12.81 -1.66
N VAL A 238 -10.43 -12.20 -0.69
CA VAL A 238 -10.48 -10.77 -0.44
C VAL A 238 -9.17 -10.15 -0.96
N ASN A 239 -9.21 -9.55 -2.15
CA ASN A 239 -8.03 -9.20 -2.94
C ASN A 239 -7.71 -7.70 -2.93
N SER A 240 -8.32 -6.92 -2.05
CA SER A 240 -8.01 -5.48 -1.88
C SER A 240 -8.42 -4.98 -0.51
N LEU A 241 -7.84 -3.87 -0.06
CA LEU A 241 -8.23 -3.22 1.20
C LEU A 241 -9.72 -2.85 1.22
N ARG A 242 -10.24 -2.41 0.08
CA ARG A 242 -11.68 -2.09 -0.06
C ARG A 242 -12.54 -3.35 0.06
N SER A 243 -12.05 -4.47 -0.45
CA SER A 243 -12.77 -5.75 -0.35
C SER A 243 -12.77 -6.27 1.08
N VAL A 244 -11.72 -6.03 1.88
CA VAL A 244 -11.71 -6.34 3.33
C VAL A 244 -12.84 -5.62 4.04
N GLU A 245 -12.96 -4.31 3.86
CA GLU A 245 -14.04 -3.50 4.42
C GLU A 245 -15.43 -4.02 4.02
N ARG A 246 -15.63 -4.25 2.72
CA ARG A 246 -16.92 -4.72 2.17
C ARG A 246 -17.27 -6.13 2.59
N ALA A 247 -16.28 -7.00 2.73
CA ALA A 247 -16.48 -8.37 3.21
C ALA A 247 -17.02 -8.38 4.64
N VAL A 248 -16.41 -7.60 5.55
CA VAL A 248 -16.89 -7.44 6.94
C VAL A 248 -18.32 -6.90 6.96
N LEU A 249 -18.55 -5.79 6.26
CA LEU A 249 -19.87 -5.14 6.21
C LEU A 249 -20.94 -6.10 5.71
N SER A 250 -20.73 -6.74 4.55
CA SER A 250 -21.70 -7.63 3.94
C SER A 250 -21.97 -8.87 4.79
N GLU A 251 -20.97 -9.34 5.53
CA GLU A 251 -21.12 -10.51 6.38
C GLU A 251 -21.91 -10.20 7.66
N ILE A 252 -21.70 -9.03 8.26
CA ILE A 252 -22.53 -8.54 9.39
C ILE A 252 -23.99 -8.43 8.95
N GLU A 253 -24.25 -7.78 7.79
CA GLU A 253 -25.62 -7.67 7.26
C GLU A 253 -26.28 -9.03 7.00
N ARG A 254 -25.53 -9.99 6.44
CA ARG A 254 -26.01 -11.32 6.16
C ARG A 254 -26.37 -12.08 7.43
N GLN A 255 -25.47 -12.11 8.41
CA GLN A 255 -25.68 -12.81 9.67
C GLN A 255 -26.86 -12.22 10.44
N ALA A 256 -26.96 -10.89 10.52
CA ALA A 256 -28.10 -10.23 11.13
C ALA A 256 -29.42 -10.59 10.45
N GLY A 257 -29.46 -10.62 9.13
CA GLY A 257 -30.63 -11.05 8.37
C GLY A 257 -31.04 -12.50 8.62
N VAL A 258 -30.07 -13.41 8.80
CA VAL A 258 -30.33 -14.82 9.15
C VAL A 258 -30.93 -14.94 10.56
N LEU A 259 -30.32 -14.25 11.54
CA LEU A 259 -30.77 -14.32 12.94
C LEU A 259 -32.15 -13.69 13.13
N ASP A 260 -32.43 -12.56 12.50
CA ASP A 260 -33.74 -11.89 12.58
C ASP A 260 -34.85 -12.66 11.90
N ALA A 261 -34.52 -13.49 10.90
CA ALA A 261 -35.47 -14.43 10.30
C ALA A 261 -35.71 -15.69 11.17
N GLY A 262 -35.10 -15.75 12.36
CA GLY A 262 -35.20 -16.94 13.25
C GLY A 262 -34.30 -18.09 12.83
N GLY A 263 -33.39 -17.88 11.89
CA GLY A 263 -32.40 -18.85 11.43
C GLY A 263 -31.18 -18.95 12.35
N ARG A 264 -30.23 -19.78 11.93
CA ARG A 264 -28.93 -19.93 12.62
C ARG A 264 -27.77 -19.67 11.66
N VAL A 265 -26.77 -18.98 12.11
CA VAL A 265 -25.50 -18.86 11.37
C VAL A 265 -24.78 -20.20 11.45
N VAL A 266 -24.32 -20.69 10.31
CA VAL A 266 -23.56 -21.95 10.19
C VAL A 266 -22.07 -21.59 10.05
N GLN A 267 -21.21 -22.35 10.71
CA GLN A 267 -19.76 -22.21 10.53
C GLN A 267 -19.36 -22.73 9.15
N GLU A 268 -19.02 -21.84 8.25
CA GLU A 268 -18.69 -22.15 6.87
C GLU A 268 -17.58 -21.24 6.34
N THR A 269 -16.88 -21.70 5.31
CA THR A 269 -16.02 -20.86 4.48
C THR A 269 -16.85 -20.29 3.35
N ARG A 270 -16.78 -18.98 3.16
CA ARG A 270 -17.45 -18.21 2.13
C ARG A 270 -16.43 -17.59 1.19
N HIS A 271 -16.84 -17.24 -0.02
CA HIS A 271 -15.97 -16.59 -1.00
C HIS A 271 -16.55 -15.23 -1.36
N PHE A 272 -15.76 -14.18 -1.16
CA PHE A 272 -16.16 -12.82 -1.54
C PHE A 272 -16.23 -12.71 -3.06
N GLN A 273 -17.29 -12.11 -3.56
CA GLN A 273 -17.51 -11.84 -4.99
C GLN A 273 -17.45 -10.34 -5.19
N GLU A 274 -16.30 -9.84 -5.67
CA GLU A 274 -16.04 -8.39 -5.81
C GLU A 274 -17.13 -7.67 -6.61
N HIS A 275 -17.54 -8.25 -7.76
CA HIS A 275 -18.56 -7.67 -8.63
C HIS A 275 -19.97 -7.65 -8.02
N LEU A 276 -20.27 -8.54 -7.05
CA LEU A 276 -21.54 -8.58 -6.33
C LEU A 276 -21.49 -7.80 -5.02
N GLY A 277 -20.30 -7.53 -4.50
CA GLY A 277 -20.11 -6.92 -3.18
C GLY A 277 -20.62 -7.76 -2.02
N ARG A 278 -20.70 -9.08 -2.18
CA ARG A 278 -21.18 -10.02 -1.15
C ARG A 278 -20.47 -11.36 -1.25
N SER A 279 -20.52 -12.11 -0.14
CA SER A 279 -19.98 -13.46 -0.11
C SER A 279 -21.00 -14.50 -0.61
N THR A 280 -20.48 -15.60 -1.16
CA THR A 280 -21.26 -16.79 -1.50
C THR A 280 -20.76 -17.97 -0.68
N SER A 281 -21.68 -18.89 -0.26
CA SER A 281 -21.30 -20.08 0.47
C SER A 281 -20.30 -20.92 -0.32
N GLY A 282 -19.25 -21.36 0.35
CA GLY A 282 -18.29 -22.34 -0.13
C GLY A 282 -18.62 -23.74 0.37
N ARG A 283 -17.64 -24.42 0.95
CA ARG A 283 -17.86 -25.70 1.63
C ARG A 283 -18.39 -25.45 3.04
N SER A 284 -19.39 -26.22 3.46
CA SER A 284 -19.74 -26.28 4.88
C SER A 284 -18.60 -26.99 5.63
N LYS A 285 -18.16 -26.43 6.76
CA LYS A 285 -17.21 -27.09 7.67
C LYS A 285 -17.98 -28.04 8.61
N GLU A 286 -18.81 -28.89 8.08
CA GLU A 286 -19.47 -29.95 8.89
C GLU A 286 -18.47 -31.00 9.38
N GLU A 287 -17.31 -31.11 8.73
CA GLU A 287 -16.18 -31.90 9.19
C GLU A 287 -14.97 -30.98 9.32
N ALA A 288 -14.56 -30.69 10.56
CA ALA A 288 -13.25 -30.12 10.83
C ALA A 288 -12.22 -31.08 10.25
N GLN A 289 -11.48 -30.67 9.20
CA GLN A 289 -10.40 -31.49 8.66
C GLN A 289 -9.34 -31.65 9.75
N ASP A 290 -9.19 -32.87 10.24
CA ASP A 290 -8.05 -33.24 11.07
C ASP A 290 -6.80 -33.33 10.17
N TYR A 291 -5.99 -32.29 10.21
CA TYR A 291 -4.74 -32.22 9.44
C TYR A 291 -3.66 -33.14 10.00
N ARG A 292 -3.86 -33.82 11.13
CA ARG A 292 -2.93 -34.74 11.76
C ARG A 292 -1.52 -34.14 11.84
N TYR A 293 -1.44 -32.97 12.45
CA TYR A 293 -0.14 -32.28 12.65
C TYR A 293 0.83 -33.18 13.41
N PHE A 294 2.05 -33.28 12.91
CA PHE A 294 3.17 -33.87 13.63
C PHE A 294 4.46 -33.16 13.25
N PRO A 295 5.49 -33.17 14.15
CA PRO A 295 6.77 -32.52 13.86
C PRO A 295 7.39 -33.04 12.57
N ASP A 296 7.93 -32.11 11.75
CA ASP A 296 8.65 -32.51 10.54
C ASP A 296 9.99 -33.18 10.95
N PRO A 297 10.22 -34.47 10.61
CA PRO A 297 11.40 -35.16 11.03
C PRO A 297 12.68 -34.77 10.27
N ASP A 298 12.54 -34.07 9.14
CA ASP A 298 13.64 -33.71 8.26
C ASP A 298 14.16 -32.27 8.52
N LEU A 299 13.50 -31.54 9.42
CA LEU A 299 13.86 -30.16 9.75
C LEU A 299 14.34 -30.06 11.20
N VAL A 300 15.46 -29.37 11.38
CA VAL A 300 15.95 -29.03 12.72
C VAL A 300 15.09 -27.90 13.32
N PRO A 301 14.96 -27.81 14.66
CA PRO A 301 14.30 -26.70 15.32
C PRO A 301 14.92 -25.35 14.94
N VAL A 302 14.07 -24.31 14.89
CA VAL A 302 14.50 -22.92 14.76
C VAL A 302 14.67 -22.36 16.16
N ALA A 303 15.90 -21.99 16.52
CA ALA A 303 16.24 -21.46 17.83
C ALA A 303 17.11 -20.20 17.68
N PRO A 304 16.47 -19.02 17.41
CA PRO A 304 17.23 -17.79 17.27
C PRO A 304 17.88 -17.40 18.60
N SER A 305 19.16 -17.01 18.57
CA SER A 305 19.83 -16.54 19.77
C SER A 305 19.28 -15.17 20.20
N ALA A 306 19.34 -14.87 21.49
CA ALA A 306 18.90 -13.58 22.01
C ALA A 306 19.71 -12.43 21.40
N GLU A 307 21.02 -12.66 21.18
CA GLU A 307 21.92 -11.69 20.55
C GLU A 307 21.47 -11.36 19.13
N TRP A 308 21.15 -12.38 18.32
CA TRP A 308 20.67 -12.18 16.95
C TRP A 308 19.33 -11.43 16.91
N VAL A 309 18.41 -11.76 17.82
CA VAL A 309 17.12 -11.04 17.93
C VAL A 309 17.35 -9.56 18.25
N GLU A 310 18.28 -9.23 19.17
CA GLU A 310 18.60 -7.84 19.51
C GLU A 310 19.33 -7.11 18.38
N GLU A 311 20.20 -7.77 17.63
CA GLU A 311 20.80 -7.22 16.42
C GLU A 311 19.74 -6.87 15.37
N LEU A 312 18.78 -7.76 15.14
CA LEU A 312 17.66 -7.49 14.24
C LEU A 312 16.79 -6.35 14.73
N ARG A 313 16.51 -6.27 16.04
CA ARG A 313 15.79 -5.16 16.67
C ARG A 313 16.48 -3.82 16.44
N ALA A 314 17.80 -3.77 16.65
CA ALA A 314 18.59 -2.55 16.48
C ALA A 314 18.67 -2.07 15.02
N THR A 315 18.40 -2.95 14.06
CA THR A 315 18.43 -2.63 12.62
C THR A 315 17.05 -2.45 12.00
N LEU A 316 15.97 -2.43 12.82
CA LEU A 316 14.65 -2.10 12.29
C LEU A 316 14.64 -0.65 11.77
N PRO A 317 14.03 -0.40 10.62
CA PRO A 317 13.80 0.98 10.15
C PRO A 317 12.80 1.69 11.07
N GLU A 318 12.69 2.99 10.91
CA GLU A 318 11.57 3.73 11.50
C GLU A 318 10.25 3.18 10.95
N LEU A 319 9.37 2.73 11.85
CA LEU A 319 8.11 2.09 11.46
C LEU A 319 7.10 3.11 10.92
N PRO A 320 6.18 2.72 10.03
CA PRO A 320 5.27 3.64 9.34
C PRO A 320 4.46 4.55 10.28
N ALA A 321 3.94 4.04 11.38
CA ALA A 321 3.19 4.84 12.35
C ALA A 321 4.06 5.92 13.01
N ALA A 322 5.29 5.57 13.43
CA ALA A 322 6.24 6.52 14.00
C ALA A 322 6.65 7.57 12.97
N LYS A 323 6.93 7.15 11.74
CA LYS A 323 7.25 8.05 10.62
C LYS A 323 6.13 9.05 10.35
N ARG A 324 4.88 8.59 10.28
CA ARG A 324 3.70 9.47 10.10
C ARG A 324 3.56 10.48 11.23
N ALA A 325 3.73 10.05 12.48
CA ALA A 325 3.68 10.94 13.65
C ALA A 325 4.80 12.00 13.59
N ARG A 326 6.02 11.59 13.27
CA ARG A 326 7.18 12.48 13.16
C ARG A 326 6.99 13.50 12.04
N VAL A 327 6.70 13.08 10.80
CA VAL A 327 6.53 14.01 9.67
C VAL A 327 5.34 14.95 9.87
N LYS A 328 4.26 14.47 10.51
CA LYS A 328 3.13 15.33 10.88
C LYS A 328 3.59 16.49 11.79
N SER A 329 4.39 16.18 12.79
CA SER A 329 4.92 17.16 13.73
C SER A 329 5.95 18.08 13.08
N GLU A 330 6.96 17.52 12.40
CA GLU A 330 8.07 18.28 11.82
C GLU A 330 7.62 19.21 10.69
N TRP A 331 6.67 18.76 9.86
CA TRP A 331 6.17 19.56 8.73
C TRP A 331 4.89 20.33 9.09
N ASN A 332 4.44 20.28 10.35
CA ASN A 332 3.24 20.94 10.88
C ASN A 332 2.00 20.64 9.99
N LEU A 333 1.74 19.34 9.74
CA LEU A 333 0.66 18.91 8.89
C LEU A 333 -0.67 18.83 9.64
N SER A 334 -1.75 19.25 8.97
CA SER A 334 -3.10 18.87 9.35
C SER A 334 -3.36 17.37 9.08
N ASP A 335 -4.40 16.81 9.68
CA ASP A 335 -4.80 15.41 9.42
C ASP A 335 -5.14 15.17 7.95
N THR A 336 -5.74 16.16 7.28
CA THR A 336 -6.05 16.08 5.85
C THR A 336 -4.78 16.01 5.00
N GLU A 337 -3.80 16.88 5.25
CA GLU A 337 -2.53 16.88 4.50
C GLU A 337 -1.72 15.59 4.70
N LEU A 338 -1.72 15.06 5.94
CA LEU A 338 -1.08 13.76 6.19
C LEU A 338 -1.80 12.63 5.44
N ARG A 339 -3.13 12.64 5.44
CA ARG A 339 -3.94 11.66 4.71
C ARG A 339 -3.69 11.71 3.20
N ASP A 340 -3.57 12.91 2.63
CA ASP A 340 -3.26 13.07 1.21
C ASP A 340 -1.90 12.46 0.86
N LEU A 341 -0.89 12.64 1.73
CA LEU A 341 0.43 12.03 1.57
C LEU A 341 0.39 10.49 1.65
N ILE A 342 -0.38 9.96 2.61
CA ILE A 342 -0.57 8.50 2.77
C ILE A 342 -1.27 7.90 1.55
N ASN A 343 -2.37 8.53 1.11
CA ASN A 343 -3.15 8.03 -0.03
C ASN A 343 -2.37 8.05 -1.34
N ALA A 344 -1.44 9.00 -1.49
CA ALA A 344 -0.58 9.13 -2.67
C ALA A 344 0.71 8.29 -2.58
N ASP A 345 0.94 7.57 -1.47
CA ASP A 345 2.22 6.88 -1.16
C ASP A 345 3.43 7.81 -1.33
N ALA A 346 3.30 9.06 -0.85
CA ALA A 346 4.22 10.15 -1.15
C ALA A 346 5.15 10.54 0.01
N ILE A 347 4.98 9.97 1.22
CA ILE A 347 5.75 10.40 2.41
C ILE A 347 7.24 10.25 2.15
N ASP A 348 7.70 9.11 1.66
CA ASP A 348 9.11 8.82 1.43
C ASP A 348 9.71 9.69 0.31
N LEU A 349 8.92 9.95 -0.74
CA LEU A 349 9.32 10.81 -1.85
C LEU A 349 9.49 12.27 -1.40
N VAL A 350 8.55 12.77 -0.59
CA VAL A 350 8.61 14.10 -0.02
C VAL A 350 9.77 14.20 0.96
N GLU A 351 9.95 13.23 1.85
CA GLU A 351 11.04 13.21 2.82
C GLU A 351 12.40 13.21 2.12
N ALA A 352 12.61 12.37 1.12
CA ALA A 352 13.83 12.35 0.33
C ALA A 352 14.08 13.68 -0.41
N THR A 353 13.01 14.36 -0.85
CA THR A 353 13.10 15.69 -1.46
C THR A 353 13.50 16.77 -0.44
N VAL A 354 12.97 16.67 0.79
CA VAL A 354 13.36 17.57 1.90
C VAL A 354 14.81 17.34 2.30
N VAL A 355 15.27 16.10 2.39
CA VAL A 355 16.67 15.74 2.65
C VAL A 355 17.58 16.29 1.55
N ALA A 356 17.11 16.35 0.30
CA ALA A 356 17.81 16.97 -0.82
C ALA A 356 17.79 18.51 -0.81
N GLY A 357 17.20 19.14 0.21
CA GLY A 357 17.27 20.59 0.49
C GLY A 357 16.00 21.39 0.14
N ALA A 358 14.90 20.76 -0.24
CA ALA A 358 13.66 21.48 -0.54
C ALA A 358 12.84 21.75 0.74
N PRO A 359 12.09 22.86 0.83
CA PRO A 359 11.09 23.04 1.86
C PRO A 359 9.95 22.00 1.74
N SER A 360 9.48 21.45 2.86
CA SER A 360 8.46 20.40 2.87
C SER A 360 7.15 20.79 2.19
N ALA A 361 6.71 22.03 2.35
CA ALA A 361 5.50 22.55 1.72
C ALA A 361 5.57 22.55 0.19
N GLU A 362 6.69 22.99 -0.38
CA GLU A 362 6.90 23.02 -1.83
C GLU A 362 7.11 21.60 -2.39
N ALA A 363 7.85 20.76 -1.67
CA ALA A 363 8.01 19.36 -2.03
C ALA A 363 6.64 18.64 -2.10
N ARG A 364 5.81 18.74 -1.06
CA ARG A 364 4.45 18.19 -1.04
C ARG A 364 3.61 18.69 -2.21
N LYS A 365 3.64 20.00 -2.46
CA LYS A 365 2.86 20.62 -3.54
C LYS A 365 3.26 20.06 -4.92
N LEU A 366 4.53 19.87 -5.18
CA LEU A 366 5.00 19.36 -6.48
C LEU A 366 4.67 17.88 -6.65
N TRP A 367 4.89 17.06 -5.60
CA TRP A 367 4.57 15.62 -5.63
C TRP A 367 3.06 15.37 -5.73
N LEU A 368 2.24 16.00 -4.87
CA LEU A 368 0.82 15.71 -4.79
C LEU A 368 -0.02 16.32 -5.93
N ASN A 369 0.45 17.39 -6.59
CA ASN A 369 -0.30 18.02 -7.67
C ASN A 369 0.25 17.61 -9.05
N GLU A 370 1.42 18.14 -9.43
CA GLU A 370 1.92 17.97 -10.80
C GLU A 370 2.37 16.53 -11.08
N LEU A 371 3.14 15.92 -10.16
CA LEU A 371 3.67 14.57 -10.36
C LEU A 371 2.60 13.49 -10.19
N SER A 372 1.69 13.62 -9.22
CA SER A 372 0.52 12.73 -9.10
C SER A 372 -0.36 12.75 -10.35
N ARG A 373 -0.60 13.95 -10.90
CA ARG A 373 -1.34 14.06 -12.17
C ARG A 373 -0.62 13.33 -13.30
N ARG A 374 0.70 13.46 -13.41
CA ARG A 374 1.51 12.76 -14.43
C ARG A 374 1.51 11.25 -14.25
N ALA A 375 1.60 10.77 -13.02
CA ALA A 375 1.51 9.34 -12.70
C ALA A 375 0.15 8.76 -13.14
N THR A 376 -0.94 9.48 -12.83
CA THR A 376 -2.30 9.09 -13.26
C THR A 376 -2.44 9.08 -14.79
N GLU A 377 -1.92 10.08 -15.50
CA GLU A 377 -1.93 10.15 -16.97
C GLU A 377 -1.14 9.02 -17.63
N GLN A 378 -0.11 8.50 -16.95
CA GLN A 378 0.74 7.40 -17.42
C GLN A 378 0.32 6.04 -16.88
N GLU A 379 -0.76 5.97 -16.11
CA GLU A 379 -1.26 4.75 -15.45
C GLU A 379 -0.16 4.03 -14.65
N THR A 380 0.68 4.81 -13.93
CA THR A 380 1.81 4.30 -13.14
C THR A 380 1.75 4.78 -11.69
N GLU A 381 2.49 4.12 -10.82
CA GLU A 381 2.68 4.56 -9.43
C GLU A 381 3.52 5.85 -9.38
N LEU A 382 3.26 6.69 -8.38
CA LEU A 382 3.97 7.97 -8.22
C LEU A 382 5.49 7.79 -8.10
N GLY A 383 5.93 6.80 -7.35
CA GLY A 383 7.34 6.46 -7.16
C GLY A 383 8.02 5.82 -8.38
N ALA A 384 7.25 5.36 -9.38
CA ALA A 384 7.77 4.78 -10.61
C ALA A 384 8.02 5.82 -11.71
N LEU A 385 7.64 7.07 -11.50
CA LEU A 385 7.94 8.15 -12.44
C LEU A 385 9.46 8.30 -12.62
N PRO A 386 9.97 8.54 -13.85
CA PRO A 386 11.40 8.68 -14.12
C PRO A 386 11.94 10.06 -13.69
N ILE A 387 11.71 10.42 -12.43
CA ILE A 387 12.21 11.62 -11.77
C ILE A 387 12.65 11.31 -10.35
N THR A 388 13.82 11.77 -9.95
CA THR A 388 14.33 11.54 -8.59
C THR A 388 13.93 12.65 -7.63
N PRO A 389 13.84 12.38 -6.30
CA PRO A 389 13.64 13.42 -5.29
C PRO A 389 14.66 14.56 -5.34
N ALA A 390 15.92 14.25 -5.68
CA ALA A 390 16.98 15.27 -5.84
C ALA A 390 16.70 16.20 -7.04
N GLN A 391 16.19 15.68 -8.16
CA GLN A 391 15.77 16.49 -9.30
C GLN A 391 14.57 17.38 -8.96
N VAL A 392 13.62 16.84 -8.20
CA VAL A 392 12.46 17.61 -7.69
C VAL A 392 12.93 18.76 -6.79
N ALA A 393 13.85 18.48 -5.85
CA ALA A 393 14.44 19.50 -4.98
C ALA A 393 15.17 20.58 -5.80
N ARG A 394 15.93 20.20 -6.85
CA ARG A 394 16.61 21.16 -7.72
C ARG A 394 15.63 22.06 -8.48
N ILE A 395 14.52 21.50 -8.99
CA ILE A 395 13.48 22.30 -9.65
C ILE A 395 12.87 23.33 -8.68
N ILE A 396 12.61 22.92 -7.44
CA ILE A 396 12.09 23.82 -6.39
C ILE A 396 13.10 24.91 -6.09
N ALA A 397 14.39 24.59 -5.98
CA ALA A 397 15.45 25.55 -5.76
C ALA A 397 15.54 26.58 -6.89
N LEU A 398 15.47 26.16 -8.15
CA LEU A 398 15.48 27.06 -9.32
C LEU A 398 14.28 28.03 -9.32
N VAL A 399 13.13 27.63 -8.80
CA VAL A 399 11.98 28.52 -8.61
C VAL A 399 12.24 29.53 -7.48
N ALA A 400 12.78 29.06 -6.35
CA ALA A 400 13.12 29.91 -5.21
C ALA A 400 14.22 30.94 -5.54
N GLU A 401 15.18 30.55 -6.37
CA GLU A 401 16.27 31.42 -6.90
C GLU A 401 15.76 32.48 -7.92
N GLY A 402 14.47 32.37 -8.35
CA GLY A 402 13.90 33.23 -9.38
C GLY A 402 14.34 32.89 -10.81
N THR A 403 15.09 31.81 -10.99
CA THR A 403 15.53 31.33 -12.33
C THR A 403 14.33 30.79 -13.14
N LEU A 404 13.37 30.21 -12.47
CA LEU A 404 12.14 29.67 -13.08
C LEU A 404 10.88 30.29 -12.45
N THR A 405 9.88 30.49 -13.29
CA THR A 405 8.49 30.65 -12.80
C THR A 405 7.86 29.27 -12.58
N ASN A 406 6.75 29.19 -11.81
CA ASN A 406 6.00 27.93 -11.65
C ASN A 406 5.57 27.32 -13.00
N LYS A 407 5.31 28.13 -14.01
CA LYS A 407 4.95 27.67 -15.37
C LYS A 407 6.16 27.01 -16.06
N LEU A 408 7.33 27.62 -15.94
CA LEU A 408 8.57 27.09 -16.50
C LEU A 408 9.02 25.82 -15.77
N ALA A 409 8.84 25.76 -14.45
CA ALA A 409 9.11 24.58 -13.65
C ALA A 409 8.33 23.34 -14.15
N ARG A 410 7.07 23.50 -14.55
CA ARG A 410 6.28 22.41 -15.17
C ARG A 410 6.89 21.92 -16.48
N GLN A 411 7.46 22.81 -17.29
CA GLN A 411 8.14 22.43 -18.54
C GLN A 411 9.47 21.70 -18.25
N VAL A 412 10.14 22.09 -17.15
CA VAL A 412 11.32 21.33 -16.69
C VAL A 412 10.95 19.95 -16.21
N VAL A 413 9.87 19.80 -15.41
CA VAL A 413 9.34 18.49 -15.00
C VAL A 413 9.05 17.64 -16.23
N GLU A 414 8.39 18.20 -17.25
CA GLU A 414 8.09 17.50 -18.50
C GLU A 414 9.35 17.00 -19.22
N GLY A 415 10.37 17.85 -19.35
CA GLY A 415 11.64 17.46 -19.99
C GLY A 415 12.40 16.39 -19.20
N VAL A 416 12.40 16.47 -17.86
CA VAL A 416 13.02 15.45 -17.00
C VAL A 416 12.28 14.11 -17.16
N LEU A 417 10.95 14.12 -17.14
CA LEU A 417 10.13 12.90 -17.34
C LEU A 417 10.30 12.32 -18.76
N ALA A 418 10.58 13.16 -19.76
CA ALA A 418 10.90 12.73 -21.12
C ALA A 418 12.33 12.18 -21.30
N GLY A 419 13.16 12.21 -20.24
CA GLY A 419 14.54 11.72 -20.30
C GLY A 419 15.52 12.68 -20.95
N GLU A 420 15.20 13.97 -21.07
CA GLU A 420 16.08 14.99 -21.68
C GLU A 420 17.26 15.39 -20.81
N GLY A 421 17.34 14.85 -19.59
CA GLY A 421 18.43 15.08 -18.64
C GLY A 421 17.96 15.58 -17.28
N GLY A 422 18.90 16.04 -16.44
CA GLY A 422 18.57 16.65 -15.14
C GLY A 422 17.94 18.03 -15.28
N ALA A 423 17.40 18.59 -14.20
CA ALA A 423 16.70 19.87 -14.18
C ALA A 423 17.46 21.01 -14.87
N ASP A 424 18.75 21.20 -14.51
CA ASP A 424 19.58 22.25 -15.08
C ASP A 424 19.82 22.03 -16.59
N ALA A 425 20.04 20.81 -17.03
CA ALA A 425 20.23 20.47 -18.44
C ALA A 425 19.00 20.80 -19.28
N VAL A 426 17.79 20.47 -18.76
CA VAL A 426 16.53 20.80 -19.41
C VAL A 426 16.32 22.32 -19.47
N VAL A 427 16.64 23.04 -18.39
CA VAL A 427 16.59 24.53 -18.37
C VAL A 427 17.44 25.11 -19.47
N GLU A 428 18.65 24.58 -19.65
CA GLU A 428 19.62 25.08 -20.63
C GLU A 428 19.22 24.71 -22.07
N SER A 429 18.87 23.43 -22.30
CA SER A 429 18.53 22.94 -23.65
C SER A 429 17.27 23.56 -24.21
N ARG A 430 16.26 23.79 -23.35
CA ARG A 430 14.99 24.40 -23.73
C ARG A 430 14.96 25.94 -23.58
N GLY A 431 16.02 26.53 -23.05
CA GLY A 431 16.12 27.97 -22.83
C GLY A 431 15.09 28.51 -21.83
N LEU A 432 14.80 27.78 -20.76
CA LEU A 432 13.70 28.05 -19.82
C LEU A 432 14.12 28.98 -18.66
N LYS A 433 14.90 30.02 -18.91
CA LYS A 433 15.25 31.02 -17.88
C LYS A 433 14.30 32.20 -17.90
N VAL A 434 14.03 32.74 -16.72
CA VAL A 434 13.26 33.98 -16.59
C VAL A 434 14.09 35.12 -17.24
N VAL A 435 13.47 35.84 -18.16
CA VAL A 435 14.06 37.03 -18.76
C VAL A 435 13.85 38.20 -17.78
N SER A 436 14.90 38.51 -17.03
CA SER A 436 14.96 39.63 -16.07
C SER A 436 15.71 40.86 -16.60
N ASP A 437 16.29 40.77 -17.80
CA ASP A 437 16.95 41.91 -18.43
C ASP A 437 15.94 43.00 -18.79
N ASP A 438 16.10 44.16 -18.16
CA ASP A 438 15.22 45.33 -18.35
C ASP A 438 15.16 45.80 -19.81
N GLY A 439 16.18 45.51 -20.61
CA GLY A 439 16.22 45.84 -22.03
C GLY A 439 15.30 44.97 -22.86
N ALA A 440 15.41 43.64 -22.73
CA ALA A 440 14.58 42.67 -23.44
C ALA A 440 13.11 42.72 -22.96
N LEU A 441 12.91 42.85 -21.64
CA LEU A 441 11.60 43.01 -21.05
C LEU A 441 10.95 44.36 -21.45
N GLY A 442 11.73 45.42 -21.50
CA GLY A 442 11.28 46.75 -21.95
C GLY A 442 10.77 46.74 -23.37
N ALA A 443 11.45 46.06 -24.30
CA ALA A 443 11.00 45.90 -25.68
C ALA A 443 9.67 45.12 -25.77
N ALA A 444 9.52 44.01 -25.03
CA ALA A 444 8.27 43.25 -24.99
C ALA A 444 7.09 44.04 -24.36
N VAL A 445 7.40 44.89 -23.38
CA VAL A 445 6.42 45.86 -22.80
C VAL A 445 5.98 46.89 -23.82
N ASP A 446 6.93 47.48 -24.57
CA ASP A 446 6.59 48.47 -25.61
C ASP A 446 5.73 47.87 -26.72
N GLU A 447 6.06 46.66 -27.16
CA GLU A 447 5.24 45.94 -28.14
C GLU A 447 3.82 45.62 -27.60
N ALA A 448 3.72 45.19 -26.35
CA ALA A 448 2.42 44.91 -25.72
C ALA A 448 1.57 46.15 -25.55
N ILE A 449 2.16 47.31 -25.22
CA ILE A 449 1.51 48.61 -25.12
C ILE A 449 1.00 49.05 -26.51
N ALA A 450 1.87 48.95 -27.53
CA ALA A 450 1.54 49.33 -28.91
C ALA A 450 0.42 48.45 -29.51
N ALA A 451 0.43 47.15 -29.21
CA ALA A 451 -0.58 46.22 -29.69
C ALA A 451 -1.92 46.34 -28.98
N ASN A 452 -2.02 47.02 -27.83
CA ASN A 452 -3.26 47.12 -27.03
C ASN A 452 -3.50 48.62 -26.61
N PRO A 453 -3.68 49.53 -27.54
CA PRO A 453 -3.80 51.00 -27.28
C PRO A 453 -4.97 51.30 -26.32
N ASP A 454 -6.13 50.64 -26.49
CA ASP A 454 -7.31 50.89 -25.67
C ASP A 454 -7.09 50.52 -24.18
N VAL A 455 -6.29 49.51 -23.94
CA VAL A 455 -5.96 49.07 -22.59
C VAL A 455 -4.93 50.01 -21.97
N ALA A 456 -3.95 50.45 -22.77
CA ALA A 456 -2.94 51.44 -22.35
C ALA A 456 -3.59 52.78 -21.96
N GLU A 457 -4.60 53.26 -22.73
CA GLU A 457 -5.36 54.47 -22.37
C GLU A 457 -6.14 54.32 -21.05
N LYS A 458 -6.74 53.17 -20.80
CA LYS A 458 -7.40 52.88 -19.51
C LYS A 458 -6.44 52.94 -18.31
N VAL A 459 -5.20 52.46 -18.50
CA VAL A 459 -4.16 52.54 -17.47
C VAL A 459 -3.73 53.98 -17.26
N ARG A 460 -3.48 54.75 -18.33
CA ARG A 460 -3.17 56.19 -18.27
C ARG A 460 -4.26 56.99 -17.60
N GLY A 461 -5.54 56.61 -17.82
CA GLY A 461 -6.70 57.19 -17.18
C GLY A 461 -6.93 56.75 -15.72
N GLY A 462 -5.95 56.10 -15.06
CA GLY A 462 -5.96 55.75 -13.64
C GLY A 462 -6.56 54.36 -13.32
N LYS A 463 -7.00 53.57 -14.32
CA LYS A 463 -7.45 52.17 -14.09
C LYS A 463 -6.28 51.20 -14.03
N VAL A 464 -5.48 51.27 -12.97
CA VAL A 464 -4.25 50.45 -12.75
C VAL A 464 -4.53 48.93 -12.85
N ALA A 465 -5.75 48.49 -12.53
CA ALA A 465 -6.13 47.09 -12.66
C ALA A 465 -6.11 46.58 -14.13
N ALA A 466 -6.29 47.47 -15.11
CA ALA A 466 -6.25 47.11 -16.52
C ALA A 466 -4.83 46.72 -17.00
N ALA A 467 -3.75 47.08 -16.26
CA ALA A 467 -2.38 46.66 -16.55
C ALA A 467 -2.21 45.13 -16.60
N GLY A 468 -3.07 44.36 -15.91
CA GLY A 468 -3.06 42.91 -15.95
C GLY A 468 -3.22 42.31 -17.36
N ALA A 469 -4.00 42.97 -18.24
CA ALA A 469 -4.16 42.53 -19.62
C ALA A 469 -2.87 42.75 -20.45
N LEU A 470 -2.13 43.87 -20.20
CA LEU A 470 -0.84 44.13 -20.83
C LEU A 470 0.22 43.15 -20.32
N VAL A 471 0.25 42.86 -19.02
CA VAL A 471 1.11 41.80 -18.46
C VAL A 471 0.83 40.46 -19.14
N GLY A 472 -0.43 40.09 -19.35
CA GLY A 472 -0.80 38.90 -20.10
C GLY A 472 -0.24 38.87 -21.53
N ALA A 473 -0.27 40.02 -22.22
CA ALA A 473 0.31 40.16 -23.56
C ALA A 473 1.83 40.00 -23.56
N VAL A 474 2.53 40.61 -22.59
CA VAL A 474 4.02 40.44 -22.38
C VAL A 474 4.33 38.99 -22.11
N MET A 475 3.59 38.33 -21.19
CA MET A 475 3.78 36.91 -20.87
C MET A 475 3.59 36.00 -22.08
N LYS A 476 2.65 36.33 -22.97
CA LYS A 476 2.43 35.59 -24.21
C LYS A 476 3.58 35.80 -25.21
N ALA A 477 4.02 37.03 -25.40
CA ALA A 477 5.15 37.37 -26.29
C ALA A 477 6.46 36.74 -25.85
N THR A 478 6.72 36.71 -24.55
CA THR A 478 7.91 36.09 -23.95
C THR A 478 7.77 34.59 -23.68
N ARG A 479 6.70 33.94 -24.17
CA ARG A 479 6.41 32.50 -23.93
C ARG A 479 6.35 32.11 -22.44
N GLY A 480 6.05 33.08 -21.55
CA GLY A 480 5.99 32.86 -20.11
C GLY A 480 7.34 33.02 -19.38
N GLN A 481 8.37 33.53 -20.08
CA GLN A 481 9.67 33.74 -19.51
C GLN A 481 9.85 35.13 -18.83
N ALA A 482 8.94 36.07 -19.06
CA ALA A 482 8.95 37.36 -18.37
C ALA A 482 8.60 37.22 -16.88
N ASP A 483 9.29 38.04 -16.04
CA ASP A 483 8.80 38.28 -14.68
C ASP A 483 7.54 39.14 -14.74
N ALA A 484 6.40 38.57 -14.32
CA ALA A 484 5.11 39.27 -14.37
C ALA A 484 5.05 40.49 -13.43
N GLY A 485 5.72 40.43 -12.29
CA GLY A 485 5.83 41.56 -11.36
C GLY A 485 6.65 42.73 -11.99
N ARG A 486 7.82 42.40 -12.51
CA ARG A 486 8.67 43.36 -13.17
C ARG A 486 8.07 43.95 -14.44
N ALA A 487 7.42 43.11 -15.24
CA ALA A 487 6.65 43.56 -16.40
C ALA A 487 5.54 44.56 -16.01
N ARG A 488 4.83 44.30 -14.92
CA ARG A 488 3.81 45.22 -14.40
C ARG A 488 4.41 46.55 -13.94
N GLU A 489 5.53 46.52 -13.23
CA GLU A 489 6.25 47.71 -12.80
C GLU A 489 6.64 48.59 -14.01
N LEU A 490 7.27 47.98 -15.03
CA LEU A 490 7.68 48.68 -16.25
C LEU A 490 6.47 49.24 -17.03
N ILE A 491 5.37 48.48 -17.13
CA ILE A 491 4.13 48.96 -17.75
C ILE A 491 3.60 50.17 -17.02
N LEU A 492 3.52 50.12 -15.70
CA LEU A 492 3.03 51.24 -14.90
C LEU A 492 3.98 52.44 -14.99
N ALA A 493 5.31 52.26 -14.88
CA ALA A 493 6.26 53.30 -15.02
C ALA A 493 6.19 54.01 -16.39
N LYS A 494 5.93 53.28 -17.49
CA LYS A 494 5.78 53.85 -18.85
C LYS A 494 4.44 54.52 -19.11
N LEU A 495 3.38 54.14 -18.41
CA LEU A 495 2.06 54.65 -18.67
C LEU A 495 1.55 55.68 -17.65
N THR A 496 2.09 55.70 -16.43
CA THR A 496 1.66 56.58 -15.34
C THR A 496 2.76 57.47 -14.77
N GLY A 497 4.04 57.24 -15.13
CA GLY A 497 5.20 58.09 -14.79
C GLY A 497 5.32 59.12 -15.85
#